data_24e66f26eca34538047bec28309d89bf
#
_entry.id   24e66f26eca34538047bec28309d89bf
#
_cell.length_a   1.000
_cell.length_b   1.000
_cell.length_c   1.000
_cell.angle_alpha   90.00
_cell.angle_beta   90.00
_cell.angle_gamma   90.00
#
_symmetry.space_group_name_H-M   'P 1'
#
loop_
_entity.id
_entity.type
_entity.pdbx_description
1 polymer ?
#
loop_
_entity_poly.entity_id
_entity_poly.type
_entity_poly.pdbx_seq_one_letter_code
_entity_poly.pdbx_strand_id
1 'polypeptide(L)'
;MPNETPQSQPQQQYNNGQQQYNNGQPQYSNGQTQYNNGQPQYNNGQPQYNNGQPQYNNSQPQYNNGQPQYSNGQPQYNNVQSSYNNGQPPIEPKKKNTALWIGIAAAFLILAIAVGGYIIANSENKQVDEVTAYTALSESHSSKDYQAFLDQFPNSKFAADVRERMTKLLELEGAWNTIVNSSNPDDFANFKSKYNDDFYAKLADNKIDSLDFSKAQTTGTPAAFANYLLKHPEGRYTAEAQAAQNTAEALAVTPDERSQVSEVLNQFFSAFGENNQSEIAANITPVMTVFLGKKNATKAVVMSTIADMFNEHIEDCRFNVGSGINITKKASNNGTIYSVDFSVDQYIERDNPGKTFGSYKAHAEINSNFVLSALTMKQISEKKQ
;
A
#
# COMPACT_ATOMS: atom_id res chain seq x y z
N MET A 1 1.04 28.49 80.18
CA MET A 1 1.34 27.09 80.14
C MET A 1 1.62 26.78 78.70
N PRO A 2 2.74 26.14 78.30
CA PRO A 2 3.68 26.85 77.42
C PRO A 2 3.26 26.77 75.92
N ASN A 3 3.71 27.81 75.25
CA ASN A 3 3.73 28.01 73.77
C ASN A 3 4.49 26.92 73.06
N GLU A 4 3.92 26.38 72.01
CA GLU A 4 4.69 25.70 70.96
C GLU A 4 4.54 26.47 69.64
N THR A 5 5.68 26.97 69.19
CA THR A 5 5.90 27.61 67.90
C THR A 5 5.73 26.62 66.74
N PRO A 6 5.13 26.95 65.62
CA PRO A 6 5.14 26.07 64.42
C PRO A 6 6.47 26.22 63.70
N GLN A 7 7.09 25.08 63.43
CA GLN A 7 8.26 24.91 62.56
C GLN A 7 7.92 25.26 61.12
N SER A 8 8.71 26.12 60.55
CA SER A 8 8.73 26.45 59.13
C SER A 8 9.24 25.29 58.29
N GLN A 9 8.44 24.83 57.37
CA GLN A 9 8.84 23.94 56.29
C GLN A 9 9.65 24.70 55.22
N PRO A 10 10.68 24.10 54.65
CA PRO A 10 11.46 24.74 53.59
C PRO A 10 10.72 24.74 52.28
N GLN A 11 10.60 25.89 51.67
CA GLN A 11 10.11 26.08 50.30
C GLN A 11 11.08 25.43 49.32
N GLN A 12 10.62 24.45 48.59
CA GLN A 12 11.35 23.93 47.44
C GLN A 12 11.32 24.95 46.29
N GLN A 13 12.49 25.37 45.89
CA GLN A 13 12.68 26.19 44.69
C GLN A 13 12.37 25.40 43.42
N TYR A 14 11.22 25.62 42.86
CA TYR A 14 10.90 25.27 41.47
C TYR A 14 11.23 26.48 40.62
N ASN A 15 12.43 26.64 40.15
CA ASN A 15 12.67 27.70 39.17
C ASN A 15 13.93 27.61 38.33
N ASN A 16 14.39 26.44 37.90
CA ASN A 16 15.54 26.38 37.00
C ASN A 16 15.37 25.49 35.76
N GLY A 17 14.18 24.89 35.56
CA GLY A 17 13.95 24.05 34.40
C GLY A 17 13.42 24.77 33.16
N GLN A 18 12.82 25.92 33.32
CA GLN A 18 12.14 26.57 32.17
C GLN A 18 13.01 27.55 31.40
N GLN A 19 14.10 28.01 31.95
CA GLN A 19 15.00 28.93 31.23
C GLN A 19 15.91 28.23 30.24
N GLN A 20 16.15 26.95 30.38
CA GLN A 20 16.95 26.19 29.40
C GLN A 20 16.19 25.85 28.11
N TYR A 21 14.88 25.78 28.15
CA TYR A 21 14.12 25.49 26.95
C TYR A 21 14.04 26.67 25.98
N ASN A 22 14.07 27.89 26.48
CA ASN A 22 14.02 29.07 25.61
C ASN A 22 15.33 29.39 24.90
N ASN A 23 16.45 28.89 25.40
CA ASN A 23 17.76 29.09 24.76
C ASN A 23 18.04 28.09 23.63
N GLY A 24 17.27 27.03 23.53
CA GLY A 24 17.38 26.07 22.44
C GLY A 24 16.66 26.51 21.16
N GLN A 25 15.68 27.36 21.26
CA GLN A 25 14.92 27.79 20.10
C GLN A 25 15.67 28.72 19.13
N PRO A 26 16.55 29.61 19.57
CA PRO A 26 17.37 30.37 18.62
C PRO A 26 18.34 29.51 17.82
N GLN A 27 18.74 28.39 18.36
CA GLN A 27 19.62 27.46 17.60
C GLN A 27 18.87 26.73 16.48
N TYR A 28 17.58 26.48 16.64
CA TYR A 28 16.79 25.89 15.57
C TYR A 28 16.57 26.84 14.39
N SER A 29 16.37 28.11 14.66
CA SER A 29 16.22 29.09 13.56
C SER A 29 17.54 29.38 12.84
N ASN A 30 18.67 29.30 13.52
CA ASN A 30 19.99 29.40 12.88
C ASN A 30 20.34 28.15 12.05
N GLY A 31 19.86 26.97 12.46
CA GLY A 31 19.96 25.75 11.69
C GLY A 31 19.16 25.80 10.40
N GLN A 32 18.02 26.44 10.42
CA GLN A 32 17.20 26.63 9.22
C GLN A 32 17.81 27.64 8.24
N THR A 33 18.47 28.64 8.74
CA THR A 33 19.18 29.60 7.86
C THR A 33 20.39 28.94 7.20
N GLN A 34 21.07 28.04 7.87
CA GLN A 34 22.10 27.20 7.26
C GLN A 34 21.54 26.17 6.29
N TYR A 35 20.35 25.68 6.57
CA TYR A 35 19.68 24.76 5.67
C TYR A 35 19.26 25.45 4.35
N ASN A 36 18.78 26.68 4.45
CA ASN A 36 18.44 27.46 3.25
C ASN A 36 19.67 27.95 2.49
N ASN A 37 20.79 28.22 3.17
CA ASN A 37 22.05 28.54 2.51
C ASN A 37 22.79 27.29 1.99
N GLY A 38 22.49 26.11 2.54
CA GLY A 38 22.92 24.84 2.01
C GLY A 38 22.04 24.35 0.86
N GLN A 39 20.90 24.96 0.68
CA GLN A 39 20.04 24.64 -0.45
C GLN A 39 20.63 24.97 -1.83
N PRO A 40 21.42 25.99 -2.01
CA PRO A 40 22.19 26.09 -3.25
C PRO A 40 23.15 24.91 -3.41
N GLN A 41 23.63 24.35 -2.32
CA GLN A 41 24.39 23.11 -2.39
C GLN A 41 23.49 21.91 -2.62
N TYR A 42 22.31 21.91 -2.05
CA TYR A 42 21.30 20.93 -2.32
C TYR A 42 20.69 21.15 -3.69
N ASN A 43 20.51 22.37 -4.08
CA ASN A 43 20.11 22.75 -5.44
C ASN A 43 21.27 22.70 -6.42
N ASN A 44 22.53 22.89 -6.00
CA ASN A 44 23.71 22.85 -6.82
C ASN A 44 24.45 21.54 -6.80
N GLY A 45 24.44 20.85 -5.73
CA GLY A 45 25.01 19.52 -5.57
C GLY A 45 24.09 18.49 -6.13
N GLN A 46 22.87 18.79 -6.02
CA GLN A 46 21.74 18.23 -6.65
C GLN A 46 21.14 19.21 -7.53
N PRO A 47 22.04 19.95 -7.84
CA PRO A 47 21.43 20.52 -8.87
C PRO A 47 20.67 19.54 -8.83
N GLN A 48 20.87 19.31 -8.01
CA GLN A 48 20.40 18.41 -7.27
C GLN A 48 18.99 18.64 -7.11
N TYR A 49 18.48 19.53 -6.79
CA TYR A 49 17.10 19.76 -6.89
C TYR A 49 16.70 20.82 -7.91
N ASN A 50 17.27 21.88 -8.03
CA ASN A 50 16.84 22.87 -9.02
C ASN A 50 17.88 23.16 -10.08
N ASN A 51 19.12 23.20 -9.71
CA ASN A 51 20.21 23.26 -10.67
C ASN A 51 20.83 21.89 -10.93
N GLY A 52 20.55 20.87 -10.15
CA GLY A 52 20.87 19.53 -10.43
C GLY A 52 19.82 18.80 -11.20
N GLN A 53 18.66 19.38 -11.33
CA GLN A 53 17.83 18.98 -12.45
C GLN A 53 18.52 19.11 -13.81
N PRO A 54 19.43 20.05 -14.03
CA PRO A 54 20.27 19.91 -15.19
C PRO A 54 21.13 18.67 -15.23
N GLN A 55 21.57 18.18 -14.11
CA GLN A 55 22.26 16.89 -14.09
C GLN A 55 21.32 15.72 -14.38
N TYR A 56 20.12 15.78 -13.92
CA TYR A 56 19.10 14.84 -14.33
C TYR A 56 18.74 14.99 -15.80
N ASN A 57 18.62 16.23 -16.25
CA ASN A 57 18.29 16.50 -17.64
C ASN A 57 19.48 16.23 -18.59
N ASN A 58 20.72 16.37 -18.14
CA ASN A 58 21.91 16.03 -18.93
C ASN A 58 22.19 14.52 -18.95
N SER A 59 21.66 13.77 -18.01
CA SER A 59 21.66 12.31 -18.07
C SER A 59 20.50 11.77 -18.91
N GLN A 60 19.52 12.58 -19.19
CA GLN A 60 18.35 12.22 -19.98
C GLN A 60 18.61 11.94 -21.47
N PRO A 61 19.59 12.56 -22.13
CA PRO A 61 19.93 12.15 -23.49
C PRO A 61 20.39 10.69 -23.59
N GLN A 62 20.96 10.18 -22.52
CA GLN A 62 21.28 8.75 -22.47
C GLN A 62 20.04 7.88 -22.31
N TYR A 63 19.03 8.38 -21.62
CA TYR A 63 17.76 7.69 -21.53
C TYR A 63 16.98 7.74 -22.84
N ASN A 64 17.04 8.86 -23.54
CA ASN A 64 16.31 9.00 -24.80
C ASN A 64 16.91 8.16 -25.92
N ASN A 65 18.20 7.87 -25.89
CA ASN A 65 18.83 6.98 -26.85
C ASN A 65 18.58 5.50 -26.61
N GLY A 66 18.16 5.14 -25.39
CA GLY A 66 17.70 3.78 -25.06
C GLY A 66 16.19 3.60 -25.14
N GLN A 67 15.48 4.63 -25.39
CA GLN A 67 14.03 4.67 -25.32
C GLN A 67 13.24 3.95 -26.41
N PRO A 68 13.75 3.70 -27.59
CA PRO A 68 12.99 2.83 -28.49
C PRO A 68 12.63 1.47 -27.88
N GLN A 69 13.41 1.05 -26.91
CA GLN A 69 13.12 -0.19 -26.20
C GLN A 69 12.08 -0.05 -25.09
N TYR A 70 11.94 1.14 -24.51
CA TYR A 70 10.94 1.36 -23.46
C TYR A 70 9.54 1.70 -24.00
N SER A 71 9.47 2.32 -25.17
CA SER A 71 8.18 2.63 -25.79
C SER A 71 7.40 1.37 -26.21
N ASN A 72 8.08 0.27 -26.44
CA ASN A 72 7.43 -1.01 -26.74
C ASN A 72 6.94 -1.76 -25.49
N GLY A 73 7.38 -1.38 -24.31
CA GLY A 73 6.90 -1.95 -23.06
C GLY A 73 5.74 -1.18 -22.41
N GLN A 74 5.53 0.04 -22.84
CA GLN A 74 4.50 0.91 -22.25
C GLN A 74 3.04 0.52 -22.53
N PRO A 75 2.70 -0.15 -23.63
CA PRO A 75 1.35 -0.64 -23.78
C PRO A 75 0.89 -1.60 -22.68
N GLN A 76 1.83 -2.23 -22.01
CA GLN A 76 1.48 -3.12 -20.90
C GLN A 76 1.05 -2.38 -19.63
N TYR A 77 1.53 -1.16 -19.40
CA TYR A 77 1.12 -0.36 -18.24
C TYR A 77 -0.28 0.23 -18.41
N ASN A 78 -0.68 0.56 -19.62
CA ASN A 78 -2.01 1.11 -19.87
C ASN A 78 -3.14 0.07 -19.74
N ASN A 79 -2.83 -1.22 -19.88
CA ASN A 79 -3.81 -2.28 -19.68
C ASN A 79 -4.05 -2.62 -18.20
N VAL A 80 -3.13 -2.28 -17.30
CA VAL A 80 -3.31 -2.51 -15.86
C VAL A 80 -4.24 -1.46 -15.25
N GLN A 81 -4.31 -0.26 -15.84
CA GLN A 81 -5.20 0.80 -15.36
C GLN A 81 -6.68 0.59 -15.69
N SER A 82 -7.00 -0.18 -16.71
CA SER A 82 -8.39 -0.47 -17.04
C SER A 82 -9.06 -1.52 -16.16
N SER A 83 -8.31 -2.14 -15.26
CA SER A 83 -8.81 -3.20 -14.38
C SER A 83 -9.33 -2.71 -13.02
N TYR A 84 -9.19 -1.42 -12.70
CA TYR A 84 -9.67 -0.83 -11.45
C TYR A 84 -11.15 -0.43 -11.54
N ASN A 85 -12.02 -1.35 -11.91
CA ASN A 85 -13.45 -1.15 -11.81
C ASN A 85 -13.95 -1.76 -10.51
N ASN A 86 -14.33 -0.93 -9.54
CA ASN A 86 -15.05 -1.23 -8.30
C ASN A 86 -14.31 -0.97 -6.98
N GLY A 87 -13.24 -0.15 -6.94
CA GLY A 87 -12.66 0.25 -5.66
C GLY A 87 -11.94 -0.86 -4.88
N GLN A 88 -11.84 -2.06 -5.45
CA GLN A 88 -10.92 -3.10 -5.03
C GLN A 88 -9.85 -3.25 -6.10
N PRO A 89 -8.57 -3.38 -5.71
CA PRO A 89 -7.56 -3.80 -6.67
C PRO A 89 -8.06 -5.08 -7.33
N PRO A 90 -7.92 -5.24 -8.66
CA PRO A 90 -8.31 -6.46 -9.32
C PRO A 90 -7.55 -7.58 -8.63
N ILE A 91 -8.29 -8.50 -8.04
CA ILE A 91 -7.76 -9.81 -7.70
C ILE A 91 -7.55 -10.46 -9.05
N GLU A 92 -6.41 -10.19 -9.69
CA GLU A 92 -5.97 -11.10 -10.75
C GLU A 92 -5.99 -12.48 -10.12
N PRO A 93 -6.60 -13.49 -10.79
CA PRO A 93 -6.42 -14.86 -10.36
C PRO A 93 -4.90 -15.03 -10.31
N LYS A 94 -4.37 -15.34 -9.11
CA LYS A 94 -2.93 -15.53 -8.86
C LYS A 94 -2.40 -16.37 -10.02
N LYS A 95 -1.80 -15.74 -11.02
CA LYS A 95 -0.84 -16.43 -11.86
C LYS A 95 0.19 -16.91 -10.83
N LYS A 96 0.09 -18.19 -10.48
CA LYS A 96 1.12 -18.84 -9.68
C LYS A 96 2.41 -18.35 -10.30
N ASN A 97 3.25 -17.67 -9.54
CA ASN A 97 4.58 -17.26 -10.00
C ASN A 97 5.44 -18.52 -10.16
N THR A 98 4.95 -19.43 -11.01
CA THR A 98 5.67 -20.60 -11.47
C THR A 98 7.00 -20.20 -12.10
N ALA A 99 7.08 -19.00 -12.71
CA ALA A 99 8.33 -18.49 -13.26
C ALA A 99 9.40 -18.21 -12.18
N LEU A 100 9.02 -17.72 -11.00
CA LEU A 100 9.97 -17.49 -9.90
C LEU A 100 10.42 -18.81 -9.28
N TRP A 101 9.50 -19.76 -9.12
CA TRP A 101 9.81 -21.11 -8.65
C TRP A 101 10.59 -21.92 -9.66
N ILE A 102 10.31 -21.76 -10.96
CA ILE A 102 11.10 -22.33 -12.05
C ILE A 102 12.49 -21.70 -12.06
N GLY A 103 12.63 -20.38 -11.78
CA GLY A 103 13.92 -19.71 -11.70
C GLY A 103 14.79 -20.22 -10.54
N ILE A 104 14.21 -20.39 -9.35
CA ILE A 104 14.92 -20.92 -8.17
C ILE A 104 15.21 -22.41 -8.36
N ALA A 105 14.24 -23.20 -8.81
CA ALA A 105 14.46 -24.61 -9.13
C ALA A 105 15.44 -24.80 -10.28
N ALA A 106 15.42 -23.92 -11.30
CA ALA A 106 16.38 -23.94 -12.40
C ALA A 106 17.78 -23.54 -11.94
N ALA A 107 17.92 -22.59 -11.00
CA ALA A 107 19.22 -22.24 -10.41
C ALA A 107 19.81 -23.43 -9.62
N PHE A 108 18.98 -24.13 -8.84
CA PHE A 108 19.40 -25.37 -8.16
C PHE A 108 19.71 -26.49 -9.13
N LEU A 109 18.93 -26.62 -10.20
CA LEU A 109 19.19 -27.66 -11.24
C LEU A 109 20.46 -27.33 -12.04
N ILE A 110 20.71 -26.05 -12.33
CA ILE A 110 21.93 -25.61 -13.04
C ILE A 110 23.16 -25.81 -12.14
N LEU A 111 23.06 -25.55 -10.83
CA LEU A 111 24.16 -25.77 -9.90
C LEU A 111 24.41 -27.27 -9.70
N ALA A 112 23.37 -28.08 -9.55
CA ALA A 112 23.48 -29.55 -9.49
C ALA A 112 23.97 -30.15 -10.81
N ILE A 113 23.57 -29.59 -11.96
CA ILE A 113 24.05 -29.99 -13.28
C ILE A 113 25.49 -29.49 -13.48
N ALA A 114 25.87 -28.31 -12.97
CA ALA A 114 27.24 -27.81 -13.08
C ALA A 114 28.22 -28.66 -12.26
N VAL A 115 27.85 -29.03 -11.03
CA VAL A 115 28.64 -29.90 -10.17
C VAL A 115 28.58 -31.35 -10.69
N GLY A 116 27.38 -31.87 -10.97
CA GLY A 116 27.20 -33.20 -11.55
C GLY A 116 27.74 -33.31 -12.98
N GLY A 117 27.56 -32.29 -13.81
CA GLY A 117 28.08 -32.20 -15.16
C GLY A 117 29.60 -32.03 -15.19
N TYR A 118 30.20 -31.33 -14.22
CA TYR A 118 31.65 -31.26 -14.04
C TYR A 118 32.23 -32.62 -13.67
N ILE A 119 31.54 -33.38 -12.84
CA ILE A 119 31.93 -34.75 -12.47
C ILE A 119 31.77 -35.71 -13.67
N ILE A 120 30.71 -35.59 -14.46
CA ILE A 120 30.42 -36.46 -15.62
C ILE A 120 31.25 -36.07 -16.84
N ALA A 121 31.41 -34.76 -17.14
CA ALA A 121 32.19 -34.32 -18.31
C ALA A 121 33.70 -34.53 -18.17
N ASN A 122 34.21 -34.68 -16.95
CA ASN A 122 35.61 -35.03 -16.71
C ASN A 122 35.89 -36.54 -16.58
N SER A 123 34.88 -37.37 -16.80
CA SER A 123 35.06 -38.85 -16.73
C SER A 123 35.86 -39.44 -17.86
N GLU A 124 36.13 -38.67 -18.92
CA GLU A 124 37.12 -39.07 -19.91
C GLU A 124 38.52 -38.52 -19.56
N ASN A 125 39.26 -39.32 -18.75
CA ASN A 125 40.70 -39.17 -18.47
C ASN A 125 41.24 -38.16 -17.45
N LYS A 126 40.45 -37.69 -16.45
CA LYS A 126 41.05 -37.18 -15.22
C LYS A 126 40.35 -37.80 -14.02
N GLN A 127 41.07 -38.68 -13.32
CA GLN A 127 40.68 -39.09 -11.96
C GLN A 127 40.57 -37.84 -11.11
N VAL A 128 39.31 -37.40 -10.78
CA VAL A 128 39.10 -36.30 -9.87
C VAL A 128 39.75 -36.67 -8.57
N ASP A 129 40.73 -35.89 -8.13
CA ASP A 129 41.42 -36.14 -6.88
C ASP A 129 40.38 -36.05 -5.73
N GLU A 130 40.38 -37.05 -4.87
CA GLU A 130 39.55 -37.17 -3.68
C GLU A 130 39.56 -35.89 -2.85
N VAL A 131 40.72 -35.21 -2.74
CA VAL A 131 40.89 -33.97 -2.01
C VAL A 131 40.11 -32.81 -2.68
N THR A 132 40.16 -32.72 -3.99
CA THR A 132 39.46 -31.73 -4.79
C THR A 132 37.95 -31.91 -4.64
N ALA A 133 37.46 -33.15 -4.74
CA ALA A 133 36.05 -33.48 -4.59
C ALA A 133 35.56 -33.15 -3.15
N TYR A 134 36.36 -33.49 -2.13
CA TYR A 134 36.03 -33.15 -0.73
C TYR A 134 36.01 -31.66 -0.51
N THR A 135 36.95 -30.89 -1.06
CA THR A 135 36.99 -29.46 -0.93
C THR A 135 35.76 -28.80 -1.58
N ALA A 136 35.29 -29.31 -2.71
CA ALA A 136 34.11 -28.81 -3.38
C ALA A 136 32.82 -28.95 -2.54
N LEU A 137 32.75 -29.92 -1.62
CA LEU A 137 31.63 -30.09 -0.72
C LEU A 137 31.45 -28.93 0.28
N SER A 138 32.52 -28.15 0.54
CA SER A 138 32.42 -26.99 1.43
C SER A 138 31.43 -25.93 0.95
N GLU A 139 31.22 -25.84 -0.35
CA GLU A 139 30.31 -24.88 -0.99
C GLU A 139 28.93 -25.51 -1.31
N SER A 140 28.76 -26.81 -1.04
CA SER A 140 27.50 -27.50 -1.34
C SER A 140 26.54 -27.45 -0.16
N HIS A 141 25.29 -27.12 -0.47
CA HIS A 141 24.14 -27.14 0.45
C HIS A 141 23.15 -28.28 0.08
N SER A 142 23.62 -29.30 -0.62
CA SER A 142 22.80 -30.43 -1.05
C SER A 142 23.32 -31.74 -0.48
N SER A 143 22.53 -32.45 0.29
CA SER A 143 22.84 -33.78 0.83
C SER A 143 23.17 -34.77 -0.26
N LYS A 144 22.64 -34.58 -1.50
CA LYS A 144 22.93 -35.42 -2.66
C LYS A 144 24.40 -35.36 -3.12
N ASP A 145 25.03 -34.20 -2.99
CA ASP A 145 26.45 -34.04 -3.38
C ASP A 145 27.34 -34.76 -2.41
N TYR A 146 27.00 -34.76 -1.12
CA TYR A 146 27.69 -35.50 -0.08
C TYR A 146 27.53 -37.03 -0.30
N GLN A 147 26.32 -37.46 -0.68
CA GLN A 147 26.09 -38.88 -1.03
C GLN A 147 26.90 -39.28 -2.27
N ALA A 148 26.92 -38.44 -3.32
CA ALA A 148 27.71 -38.71 -4.54
C ALA A 148 29.20 -38.84 -4.23
N PHE A 149 29.73 -38.02 -3.32
CA PHE A 149 31.12 -38.19 -2.87
C PHE A 149 31.36 -39.56 -2.20
N LEU A 150 30.43 -39.97 -1.30
CA LEU A 150 30.55 -41.24 -0.60
C LEU A 150 30.43 -42.43 -1.56
N ASP A 151 29.64 -42.32 -2.61
CA ASP A 151 29.48 -43.35 -3.65
C ASP A 151 30.73 -43.44 -4.50
N GLN A 152 31.38 -42.32 -4.82
CA GLN A 152 32.60 -42.26 -5.61
C GLN A 152 33.86 -42.68 -4.83
N PHE A 153 33.89 -42.29 -3.53
CA PHE A 153 35.06 -42.53 -2.65
C PHE A 153 34.66 -43.26 -1.36
N PRO A 154 34.17 -44.52 -1.44
CA PRO A 154 33.61 -45.23 -0.29
C PRO A 154 34.62 -45.47 0.84
N ASN A 155 35.89 -45.55 0.51
CA ASN A 155 36.99 -45.78 1.45
C ASN A 155 37.82 -44.51 1.74
N SER A 156 37.25 -43.34 1.42
CA SER A 156 37.90 -42.05 1.66
C SER A 156 38.23 -41.84 3.13
N LYS A 157 39.40 -41.30 3.39
CA LYS A 157 39.77 -40.82 4.74
C LYS A 157 38.81 -39.72 5.23
N PHE A 158 38.09 -39.04 4.34
CA PHE A 158 37.11 -38.02 4.64
C PHE A 158 35.70 -38.58 4.84
N ALA A 159 35.44 -39.85 4.55
CA ALA A 159 34.09 -40.41 4.55
C ALA A 159 33.36 -40.27 5.87
N ALA A 160 34.03 -40.30 7.01
CA ALA A 160 33.42 -40.10 8.33
C ALA A 160 32.89 -38.64 8.49
N ASP A 161 33.71 -37.64 8.16
CA ASP A 161 33.35 -36.24 8.19
C ASP A 161 32.21 -35.92 7.20
N VAL A 162 32.30 -36.45 5.98
CA VAL A 162 31.25 -36.29 4.94
C VAL A 162 29.91 -36.84 5.41
N ARG A 163 29.87 -38.01 6.06
CA ARG A 163 28.65 -38.58 6.60
C ARG A 163 28.06 -37.74 7.72
N GLU A 164 28.89 -37.20 8.61
CA GLU A 164 28.45 -36.32 9.69
C GLU A 164 27.80 -35.04 9.13
N ARG A 165 28.47 -34.36 8.19
CA ARG A 165 27.96 -33.17 7.52
C ARG A 165 26.69 -33.47 6.75
N MET A 166 26.64 -34.55 5.99
CA MET A 166 25.46 -34.99 5.28
C MET A 166 24.27 -35.23 6.22
N THR A 167 24.50 -35.82 7.39
CA THR A 167 23.44 -36.07 8.36
C THR A 167 22.85 -34.74 8.88
N LYS A 168 23.70 -33.76 9.18
CA LYS A 168 23.24 -32.40 9.60
C LYS A 168 22.48 -31.71 8.48
N LEU A 169 22.95 -31.84 7.23
CA LEU A 169 22.30 -31.24 6.09
C LEU A 169 20.95 -31.89 5.78
N LEU A 170 20.82 -33.21 5.93
CA LEU A 170 19.55 -33.91 5.78
C LEU A 170 18.52 -33.48 6.81
N GLU A 171 18.93 -33.23 8.06
CA GLU A 171 18.04 -32.67 9.10
C GLU A 171 17.57 -31.28 8.67
N LEU A 172 18.48 -30.43 8.23
CA LEU A 172 18.21 -29.05 7.80
C LEU A 172 17.28 -29.03 6.57
N GLU A 173 17.57 -29.81 5.53
CA GLU A 173 16.70 -29.98 4.35
C GLU A 173 15.32 -30.50 4.73
N GLY A 174 15.25 -31.47 5.61
CA GLY A 174 13.99 -32.01 6.13
C GLY A 174 13.16 -30.95 6.83
N ALA A 175 13.76 -30.21 7.73
CA ALA A 175 13.12 -29.10 8.42
C ALA A 175 12.67 -28.00 7.46
N TRP A 176 13.51 -27.61 6.50
CA TRP A 176 13.16 -26.64 5.46
C TRP A 176 11.95 -27.09 4.62
N ASN A 177 11.93 -28.34 4.21
CA ASN A 177 10.86 -28.90 3.40
C ASN A 177 9.50 -28.86 4.11
N THR A 178 9.46 -28.87 5.44
CA THR A 178 8.22 -28.74 6.21
C THR A 178 7.62 -27.35 6.13
N ILE A 179 8.44 -26.31 5.98
CA ILE A 179 8.01 -24.91 6.03
C ILE A 179 8.05 -24.19 4.68
N VAL A 180 8.74 -24.73 3.66
CA VAL A 180 9.01 -24.03 2.39
C VAL A 180 7.76 -23.49 1.70
N ASN A 181 6.60 -24.10 1.93
CA ASN A 181 5.29 -23.69 1.41
C ASN A 181 4.43 -22.95 2.43
N SER A 182 4.95 -22.62 3.63
CA SER A 182 4.23 -21.86 4.60
C SER A 182 3.89 -20.46 4.09
N SER A 183 2.73 -19.96 4.47
CA SER A 183 2.32 -18.55 4.28
C SER A 183 2.56 -17.70 5.53
N ASN A 184 3.09 -18.28 6.60
CA ASN A 184 3.38 -17.60 7.85
C ASN A 184 4.88 -17.21 7.91
N PRO A 185 5.22 -15.91 7.95
CA PRO A 185 6.61 -15.46 8.09
C PRO A 185 7.31 -16.01 9.34
N ASP A 186 6.56 -16.23 10.42
CA ASP A 186 7.12 -16.69 11.70
C ASP A 186 7.72 -18.10 11.60
N ASP A 187 7.21 -18.94 10.69
CA ASP A 187 7.78 -20.28 10.49
C ASP A 187 9.23 -20.19 9.98
N PHE A 188 9.49 -19.26 9.08
CA PHE A 188 10.83 -19.00 8.54
C PHE A 188 11.73 -18.29 9.57
N ALA A 189 11.19 -17.37 10.38
CA ALA A 189 11.92 -16.72 11.45
C ALA A 189 12.33 -17.73 12.53
N ASN A 190 11.43 -18.64 12.92
CA ASN A 190 11.70 -19.71 13.86
C ASN A 190 12.74 -20.69 13.31
N PHE A 191 12.65 -21.03 12.03
CA PHE A 191 13.65 -21.87 11.36
C PHE A 191 15.04 -21.22 11.45
N LYS A 192 15.16 -19.94 11.08
CA LYS A 192 16.42 -19.18 11.18
C LYS A 192 16.98 -19.17 12.59
N SER A 193 16.12 -19.00 13.59
CA SER A 193 16.53 -19.00 15.00
C SER A 193 17.03 -20.36 15.46
N LYS A 194 16.48 -21.45 14.92
CA LYS A 194 16.84 -22.82 15.30
C LYS A 194 18.08 -23.33 14.59
N TYR A 195 18.23 -22.99 13.31
CA TYR A 195 19.30 -23.52 12.45
C TYR A 195 20.25 -22.37 12.05
N ASN A 196 21.49 -22.48 12.48
CA ASN A 196 22.54 -21.50 12.17
C ASN A 196 23.24 -21.88 10.85
N ASP A 197 22.56 -21.65 9.74
CA ASP A 197 23.05 -21.91 8.38
C ASP A 197 22.79 -20.70 7.49
N ASP A 198 23.84 -20.08 6.96
CA ASP A 198 23.77 -18.82 6.22
C ASP A 198 23.00 -18.94 4.92
N PHE A 199 23.07 -20.07 4.24
CA PHE A 199 22.36 -20.30 2.97
C PHE A 199 20.85 -20.36 3.22
N TYR A 200 20.41 -21.21 4.14
CA TYR A 200 19.01 -21.33 4.47
C TYR A 200 18.48 -20.08 5.19
N ALA A 201 19.30 -19.36 5.94
CA ALA A 201 18.93 -18.08 6.52
C ALA A 201 18.57 -17.05 5.44
N LYS A 202 19.37 -16.95 4.38
CA LYS A 202 19.07 -16.10 3.21
C LYS A 202 17.78 -16.53 2.49
N LEU A 203 17.55 -17.83 2.35
CA LEU A 203 16.31 -18.33 1.77
C LEU A 203 15.10 -17.98 2.64
N ALA A 204 15.22 -18.08 3.97
CA ALA A 204 14.19 -17.72 4.92
C ALA A 204 13.91 -16.20 4.87
N ASP A 205 14.95 -15.37 4.84
CA ASP A 205 14.77 -13.90 4.71
C ASP A 205 14.06 -13.53 3.41
N ASN A 206 14.40 -14.17 2.29
CA ASN A 206 13.69 -13.96 1.02
C ASN A 206 12.21 -14.38 1.09
N LYS A 207 11.90 -15.41 1.86
CA LYS A 207 10.50 -15.86 2.06
C LYS A 207 9.74 -14.86 2.93
N ILE A 208 10.32 -14.42 4.03
CA ILE A 208 9.73 -13.42 4.94
C ILE A 208 9.47 -12.13 4.17
N ASP A 209 10.46 -11.63 3.45
CA ASP A 209 10.34 -10.42 2.61
C ASP A 209 9.17 -10.53 1.62
N SER A 210 9.07 -11.64 0.90
CA SER A 210 7.99 -11.88 -0.07
C SER A 210 6.61 -11.96 0.59
N LEU A 211 6.50 -12.59 1.76
CA LEU A 211 5.25 -12.75 2.49
C LEU A 211 4.78 -11.43 3.10
N ASP A 212 5.70 -10.67 3.70
CA ASP A 212 5.41 -9.35 4.26
C ASP A 212 4.99 -8.37 3.17
N PHE A 213 5.65 -8.38 2.01
CA PHE A 213 5.22 -7.57 0.86
C PHE A 213 3.84 -7.97 0.34
N SER A 214 3.58 -9.27 0.18
CA SER A 214 2.25 -9.76 -0.23
C SER A 214 1.15 -9.35 0.75
N LYS A 215 1.47 -9.35 2.04
CA LYS A 215 0.56 -8.86 3.09
C LYS A 215 0.29 -7.37 2.96
N ALA A 216 1.34 -6.57 2.72
CA ALA A 216 1.21 -5.13 2.50
C ALA A 216 0.36 -4.84 1.27
N GLN A 217 0.57 -5.55 0.15
CA GLN A 217 -0.24 -5.44 -1.06
C GLN A 217 -1.72 -5.81 -0.82
N THR A 218 -1.98 -6.89 -0.08
CA THR A 218 -3.34 -7.33 0.23
C THR A 218 -4.06 -6.31 1.11
N THR A 219 -3.34 -5.69 2.05
CA THR A 219 -3.88 -4.65 2.93
C THR A 219 -4.09 -3.34 2.17
N GLY A 220 -3.20 -2.99 1.24
CA GLY A 220 -3.31 -1.87 0.31
C GLY A 220 -3.30 -0.48 0.95
N THR A 221 -2.94 -0.35 2.22
CA THR A 221 -2.91 0.94 2.92
C THR A 221 -1.50 1.55 2.95
N PRO A 222 -1.37 2.90 3.01
CA PRO A 222 -0.08 3.54 3.18
C PRO A 222 0.72 3.00 4.37
N ALA A 223 0.04 2.79 5.49
CA ALA A 223 0.64 2.26 6.72
C ALA A 223 1.17 0.84 6.55
N ALA A 224 0.50 -0.01 5.76
CA ALA A 224 0.96 -1.37 5.50
C ALA A 224 2.25 -1.39 4.68
N PHE A 225 2.35 -0.55 3.65
CA PHE A 225 3.57 -0.40 2.87
C PHE A 225 4.71 0.24 3.68
N ALA A 226 4.41 1.27 4.49
CA ALA A 226 5.39 1.87 5.39
C ALA A 226 5.95 0.84 6.38
N ASN A 227 5.11 -0.03 6.95
CA ASN A 227 5.55 -1.11 7.84
C ASN A 227 6.44 -2.14 7.12
N TYR A 228 6.10 -2.48 5.87
CA TYR A 228 6.96 -3.33 5.05
C TYR A 228 8.34 -2.68 4.84
N LEU A 229 8.38 -1.41 4.41
CA LEU A 229 9.63 -0.67 4.17
C LEU A 229 10.50 -0.53 5.44
N LEU A 230 9.85 -0.38 6.60
CA LEU A 230 10.54 -0.33 7.88
C LEU A 230 11.19 -1.67 8.24
N LYS A 231 10.52 -2.78 7.97
CA LYS A 231 11.03 -4.12 8.26
C LYS A 231 12.09 -4.59 7.26
N HIS A 232 11.95 -4.17 6.01
CA HIS A 232 12.76 -4.60 4.87
C HIS A 232 13.34 -3.41 4.12
N PRO A 233 14.25 -2.62 4.76
CA PRO A 233 14.81 -1.41 4.12
C PRO A 233 15.63 -1.71 2.87
N GLU A 234 16.20 -2.91 2.78
CA GLU A 234 16.94 -3.43 1.63
C GLU A 234 16.22 -4.62 0.97
N GLY A 235 14.91 -4.73 1.20
CA GLY A 235 14.07 -5.80 0.68
C GLY A 235 13.98 -5.76 -0.84
N ARG A 236 13.68 -6.90 -1.43
CA ARG A 236 13.58 -7.08 -2.89
C ARG A 236 12.45 -6.25 -3.52
N TYR A 237 11.46 -5.86 -2.73
CA TYR A 237 10.26 -5.14 -3.18
C TYR A 237 10.21 -3.70 -2.66
N THR A 238 11.34 -3.14 -2.23
CA THR A 238 11.39 -1.79 -1.64
C THR A 238 10.90 -0.73 -2.63
N ALA A 239 11.31 -0.82 -3.90
CA ALA A 239 10.89 0.13 -4.93
C ALA A 239 9.39 0.02 -5.23
N GLU A 240 8.87 -1.20 -5.34
CA GLU A 240 7.45 -1.46 -5.56
C GLU A 240 6.60 -1.03 -4.36
N ALA A 241 7.08 -1.30 -3.16
CA ALA A 241 6.40 -0.90 -1.93
C ALA A 241 6.32 0.63 -1.80
N GLN A 242 7.41 1.34 -2.12
CA GLN A 242 7.42 2.80 -2.12
C GLN A 242 6.45 3.39 -3.14
N ALA A 243 6.42 2.85 -4.36
CA ALA A 243 5.48 3.29 -5.39
C ALA A 243 4.02 3.01 -5.00
N ALA A 244 3.77 1.84 -4.40
CA ALA A 244 2.45 1.46 -3.91
C ALA A 244 2.01 2.32 -2.72
N GLN A 245 2.92 2.64 -1.80
CA GLN A 245 2.67 3.56 -0.69
C GLN A 245 2.24 4.94 -1.21
N ASN A 246 3.01 5.54 -2.11
CA ASN A 246 2.71 6.84 -2.69
C ASN A 246 1.33 6.84 -3.38
N THR A 247 1.01 5.75 -4.10
CA THR A 247 -0.30 5.58 -4.75
C THR A 247 -1.43 5.49 -3.71
N ALA A 248 -1.24 4.69 -2.67
CA ALA A 248 -2.22 4.54 -1.61
C ALA A 248 -2.43 5.84 -0.83
N GLU A 249 -1.36 6.62 -0.58
CA GLU A 249 -1.44 7.95 0.03
C GLU A 249 -2.23 8.94 -0.84
N ALA A 250 -1.97 8.95 -2.15
CA ALA A 250 -2.70 9.81 -3.08
C ALA A 250 -4.20 9.48 -3.14
N LEU A 251 -4.57 8.23 -2.90
CA LEU A 251 -5.96 7.75 -2.89
C LEU A 251 -6.59 7.73 -1.49
N ALA A 252 -5.84 8.02 -0.44
CA ALA A 252 -6.39 8.15 0.91
C ALA A 252 -7.28 9.40 1.01
N VAL A 253 -8.45 9.23 1.61
CA VAL A 253 -9.37 10.35 1.87
C VAL A 253 -8.92 11.05 3.14
N THR A 254 -8.52 12.32 3.02
CA THR A 254 -8.12 13.13 4.18
C THR A 254 -9.33 13.53 5.04
N PRO A 255 -9.13 13.93 6.31
CA PRO A 255 -10.21 14.46 7.14
C PRO A 255 -10.89 15.68 6.53
N ASP A 256 -10.12 16.57 5.89
CA ASP A 256 -10.64 17.77 5.23
C ASP A 256 -11.51 17.40 4.01
N GLU A 257 -11.05 16.49 3.16
CA GLU A 257 -11.83 15.98 2.04
C GLU A 257 -13.13 15.31 2.50
N ARG A 258 -13.07 14.55 3.58
CA ARG A 258 -14.25 13.94 4.19
C ARG A 258 -15.24 14.99 4.66
N SER A 259 -14.76 16.05 5.30
CA SER A 259 -15.59 17.17 5.77
C SER A 259 -16.27 17.85 4.60
N GLN A 260 -15.51 18.20 3.55
CA GLN A 260 -16.03 18.87 2.36
C GLN A 260 -17.06 18.01 1.60
N VAL A 261 -16.79 16.71 1.46
CA VAL A 261 -17.76 15.76 0.88
C VAL A 261 -19.06 15.72 1.68
N SER A 262 -18.96 15.68 3.01
CA SER A 262 -20.14 15.67 3.89
C SER A 262 -20.92 16.97 3.80
N GLU A 263 -20.21 18.09 3.71
CA GLU A 263 -20.82 19.42 3.57
C GLU A 263 -21.59 19.56 2.26
N VAL A 264 -21.00 19.16 1.14
CA VAL A 264 -21.67 19.18 -0.18
C VAL A 264 -22.94 18.32 -0.18
N LEU A 265 -22.89 17.13 0.41
CA LEU A 265 -24.07 16.28 0.53
C LEU A 265 -25.17 16.96 1.36
N ASN A 266 -24.82 17.52 2.51
CA ASN A 266 -25.78 18.20 3.38
C ASN A 266 -26.39 19.44 2.70
N GLN A 267 -25.56 20.26 2.04
CA GLN A 267 -26.02 21.44 1.29
C GLN A 267 -26.95 21.05 0.15
N PHE A 268 -26.58 20.04 -0.63
CA PHE A 268 -27.41 19.56 -1.73
C PHE A 268 -28.76 19.02 -1.22
N PHE A 269 -28.77 18.20 -0.17
CA PHE A 269 -29.99 17.60 0.34
C PHE A 269 -30.88 18.61 1.10
N SER A 270 -30.30 19.64 1.74
CA SER A 270 -31.06 20.79 2.27
C SER A 270 -31.75 21.53 1.14
N ALA A 271 -30.99 21.93 0.11
CA ALA A 271 -31.52 22.62 -1.05
C ALA A 271 -32.58 21.77 -1.81
N PHE A 272 -32.39 20.47 -1.85
CA PHE A 272 -33.37 19.54 -2.41
C PHE A 272 -34.68 19.57 -1.61
N GLY A 273 -34.59 19.46 -0.28
CA GLY A 273 -35.79 19.54 0.60
C GLY A 273 -36.54 20.84 0.49
N GLU A 274 -35.85 21.94 0.35
CA GLU A 274 -36.40 23.29 0.22
C GLU A 274 -36.84 23.63 -1.24
N ASN A 275 -36.61 22.72 -2.21
CA ASN A 275 -36.78 22.99 -3.63
C ASN A 275 -36.06 24.27 -4.11
N ASN A 276 -34.90 24.56 -3.48
CA ASN A 276 -34.09 25.74 -3.76
C ASN A 276 -33.27 25.55 -5.03
N GLN A 277 -33.82 25.97 -6.16
CA GLN A 277 -33.24 25.79 -7.50
C GLN A 277 -31.85 26.44 -7.63
N SER A 278 -31.60 27.56 -6.97
CA SER A 278 -30.31 28.26 -7.03
C SER A 278 -29.22 27.47 -6.34
N GLU A 279 -29.49 27.00 -5.13
CA GLU A 279 -28.51 26.20 -4.36
C GLU A 279 -28.30 24.81 -4.94
N ILE A 280 -29.37 24.17 -5.45
CA ILE A 280 -29.23 22.91 -6.20
C ILE A 280 -28.27 23.12 -7.38
N ALA A 281 -28.46 24.19 -8.17
CA ALA A 281 -27.61 24.48 -9.32
C ALA A 281 -26.15 24.79 -8.94
N ALA A 282 -25.91 25.36 -7.76
CA ALA A 282 -24.56 25.63 -7.25
C ALA A 282 -23.82 24.35 -6.86
N ASN A 283 -24.52 23.36 -6.34
CA ASN A 283 -23.95 22.13 -5.79
C ASN A 283 -23.79 20.97 -6.79
N ILE A 284 -24.18 21.16 -8.08
CA ILE A 284 -24.07 20.10 -9.10
C ILE A 284 -23.25 20.54 -10.32
N THR A 285 -22.67 19.56 -11.00
CA THR A 285 -21.98 19.82 -12.29
C THR A 285 -22.94 20.29 -13.37
N PRO A 286 -22.46 20.95 -14.45
CA PRO A 286 -23.31 21.36 -15.58
C PRO A 286 -24.10 20.21 -16.18
N VAL A 287 -23.52 19.00 -16.21
CA VAL A 287 -24.16 17.76 -16.63
C VAL A 287 -23.77 16.69 -15.62
N MET A 288 -24.74 16.10 -14.97
CA MET A 288 -24.54 14.92 -14.11
C MET A 288 -24.57 13.65 -14.96
N THR A 289 -23.64 12.73 -14.71
CA THR A 289 -23.58 11.43 -15.40
C THR A 289 -24.88 10.63 -15.18
N VAL A 290 -25.41 10.73 -13.96
CA VAL A 290 -26.71 10.16 -13.59
C VAL A 290 -27.36 11.01 -12.49
N PHE A 291 -28.65 11.27 -12.58
CA PHE A 291 -29.46 11.84 -11.53
C PHE A 291 -30.78 11.07 -11.40
N LEU A 292 -30.96 10.35 -10.29
CA LEU A 292 -32.14 9.56 -9.97
C LEU A 292 -32.62 8.70 -11.16
N GLY A 293 -31.66 8.03 -11.83
CA GLY A 293 -31.92 7.17 -12.99
C GLY A 293 -31.87 7.86 -14.35
N LYS A 294 -31.90 9.19 -14.43
CA LYS A 294 -31.74 9.95 -15.68
C LYS A 294 -30.25 10.10 -15.99
N LYS A 295 -29.83 9.62 -17.16
CA LYS A 295 -28.43 9.72 -17.62
C LYS A 295 -28.17 11.07 -18.28
N ASN A 296 -26.95 11.59 -18.17
CA ASN A 296 -26.51 12.86 -18.75
C ASN A 296 -27.47 14.02 -18.43
N ALA A 297 -27.88 14.08 -17.16
CA ALA A 297 -28.85 15.07 -16.69
C ALA A 297 -28.22 16.47 -16.63
N THR A 298 -28.67 17.39 -17.45
CA THR A 298 -28.29 18.81 -17.36
C THR A 298 -28.86 19.42 -16.10
N LYS A 299 -28.33 20.59 -15.66
CA LYS A 299 -28.89 21.34 -14.50
C LYS A 299 -30.40 21.55 -14.64
N ALA A 300 -30.87 21.92 -15.82
CA ALA A 300 -32.29 22.10 -16.09
C ALA A 300 -33.12 20.83 -15.87
N VAL A 301 -32.58 19.67 -16.30
CA VAL A 301 -33.24 18.36 -16.09
C VAL A 301 -33.24 17.99 -14.61
N VAL A 302 -32.17 18.25 -13.88
CA VAL A 302 -32.10 18.00 -12.42
C VAL A 302 -33.13 18.86 -11.69
N MET A 303 -33.13 20.17 -11.95
CA MET A 303 -34.03 21.13 -11.33
C MET A 303 -35.51 20.81 -11.61
N SER A 304 -35.86 20.52 -12.89
CA SER A 304 -37.23 20.14 -13.20
C SER A 304 -37.63 18.82 -12.55
N THR A 305 -36.71 17.84 -12.50
CA THR A 305 -36.96 16.56 -11.83
C THR A 305 -37.26 16.74 -10.33
N ILE A 306 -36.52 17.61 -9.67
CA ILE A 306 -36.78 17.95 -8.27
C ILE A 306 -38.10 18.70 -8.14
N ALA A 307 -38.33 19.75 -8.95
CA ALA A 307 -39.55 20.51 -8.91
C ALA A 307 -40.82 19.65 -9.13
N ASP A 308 -40.74 18.68 -10.02
CA ASP A 308 -41.85 17.73 -10.31
C ASP A 308 -42.18 16.83 -9.10
N MET A 309 -41.30 16.71 -8.11
CA MET A 309 -41.55 15.96 -6.87
C MET A 309 -42.30 16.78 -5.83
N PHE A 310 -42.32 18.11 -5.98
CA PHE A 310 -43.02 19.03 -5.12
C PHE A 310 -44.37 19.41 -5.75
N ASN A 311 -45.39 19.37 -4.94
CA ASN A 311 -46.73 19.80 -5.32
C ASN A 311 -47.33 20.69 -4.20
N GLU A 312 -48.47 21.28 -4.45
CA GLU A 312 -49.16 22.18 -3.54
C GLU A 312 -49.57 21.59 -2.19
N HIS A 313 -49.52 20.25 -2.08
CA HIS A 313 -49.85 19.52 -0.87
C HIS A 313 -48.65 19.24 0.05
N ILE A 314 -47.43 19.60 -0.36
CA ILE A 314 -46.25 19.42 0.46
C ILE A 314 -45.97 20.71 1.24
N GLU A 315 -46.17 20.63 2.56
CA GLU A 315 -45.90 21.75 3.50
C GLU A 315 -44.43 21.79 3.92
N ASP A 316 -43.82 20.61 4.09
CA ASP A 316 -42.42 20.52 4.50
C ASP A 316 -41.78 19.23 3.90
N CYS A 317 -40.56 19.36 3.44
CA CYS A 317 -39.76 18.23 3.01
C CYS A 317 -38.32 18.39 3.49
N ARG A 318 -37.85 17.42 4.25
CA ARG A 318 -36.50 17.42 4.82
C ARG A 318 -35.79 16.14 4.53
N PHE A 319 -34.51 16.26 4.25
CA PHE A 319 -33.62 15.13 4.12
C PHE A 319 -32.58 15.16 5.25
N ASN A 320 -32.27 13.98 5.78
CA ASN A 320 -31.22 13.78 6.77
C ASN A 320 -30.20 12.80 6.23
N VAL A 321 -28.99 13.30 5.98
CA VAL A 321 -27.85 12.45 5.54
C VAL A 321 -27.33 11.69 6.74
N GLY A 322 -27.27 10.37 6.65
CA GLY A 322 -26.79 9.51 7.73
C GLY A 322 -25.28 9.69 7.99
N SER A 323 -24.87 9.47 9.22
CA SER A 323 -23.46 9.65 9.64
C SER A 323 -22.48 8.61 9.08
N GLY A 324 -23.00 7.47 8.59
CA GLY A 324 -22.19 6.37 8.04
C GLY A 324 -21.78 6.58 6.58
N ILE A 325 -21.07 7.67 6.27
CA ILE A 325 -20.62 7.98 4.91
C ILE A 325 -19.35 7.20 4.59
N ASN A 326 -19.43 6.35 3.58
CA ASN A 326 -18.28 5.63 3.03
C ASN A 326 -17.78 6.33 1.78
N ILE A 327 -16.54 6.84 1.81
CA ILE A 327 -15.94 7.60 0.72
C ILE A 327 -14.75 6.82 0.17
N THR A 328 -14.76 6.65 -1.15
CA THR A 328 -13.62 6.09 -1.91
C THR A 328 -13.13 7.15 -2.89
N LYS A 329 -11.83 7.46 -2.82
CA LYS A 329 -11.18 8.41 -3.72
C LYS A 329 -10.62 7.67 -4.94
N LYS A 330 -10.88 8.19 -6.13
CA LYS A 330 -10.43 7.60 -7.41
C LYS A 330 -9.78 8.67 -8.26
N ALA A 331 -8.69 8.32 -8.93
CA ALA A 331 -8.14 9.15 -10.00
C ALA A 331 -8.99 9.01 -11.26
N SER A 332 -9.21 10.11 -11.96
CA SER A 332 -9.91 10.18 -13.25
C SER A 332 -9.13 11.07 -14.20
N ASN A 333 -9.39 10.95 -15.51
CA ASN A 333 -8.79 11.83 -16.53
C ASN A 333 -9.11 13.32 -16.30
N ASN A 334 -10.21 13.62 -15.60
CA ASN A 334 -10.67 14.97 -15.28
C ASN A 334 -10.39 15.38 -13.82
N GLY A 335 -9.44 14.72 -13.15
CA GLY A 335 -9.10 14.97 -11.76
C GLY A 335 -9.62 13.88 -10.81
N THR A 336 -9.69 14.21 -9.53
CA THR A 336 -10.17 13.29 -8.49
C THR A 336 -11.69 13.18 -8.51
N ILE A 337 -12.19 11.96 -8.28
CA ILE A 337 -13.60 11.67 -8.02
C ILE A 337 -13.71 11.00 -6.64
N TYR A 338 -14.60 11.52 -5.82
CA TYR A 338 -15.04 10.91 -4.58
C TYR A 338 -16.31 10.12 -4.85
N SER A 339 -16.23 8.80 -4.75
CA SER A 339 -17.36 7.88 -4.86
C SER A 339 -17.88 7.63 -3.45
N VAL A 340 -19.15 7.96 -3.20
CA VAL A 340 -19.70 8.08 -1.85
C VAL A 340 -20.95 7.22 -1.72
N ASP A 341 -20.92 6.27 -0.78
CA ASP A 341 -22.07 5.46 -0.39
C ASP A 341 -22.56 5.92 0.99
N PHE A 342 -23.86 6.18 1.11
CA PHE A 342 -24.46 6.70 2.34
C PHE A 342 -25.95 6.33 2.41
N SER A 343 -26.53 6.55 3.58
CA SER A 343 -27.98 6.53 3.78
C SER A 343 -28.53 7.94 3.82
N VAL A 344 -29.75 8.11 3.38
CA VAL A 344 -30.49 9.36 3.52
C VAL A 344 -31.93 9.06 3.89
N ASP A 345 -32.43 9.77 4.88
CA ASP A 345 -33.82 9.70 5.32
C ASP A 345 -34.57 10.94 4.83
N GLN A 346 -35.76 10.73 4.30
CA GLN A 346 -36.65 11.77 3.82
C GLN A 346 -37.90 11.84 4.71
N TYR A 347 -38.26 13.03 5.11
CA TYR A 347 -39.48 13.35 5.86
C TYR A 347 -40.32 14.31 5.01
N ILE A 348 -41.57 13.95 4.76
CA ILE A 348 -42.50 14.77 4.01
C ILE A 348 -43.73 15.00 4.89
N GLU A 349 -44.10 16.26 5.09
CA GLU A 349 -45.34 16.71 5.72
C GLU A 349 -46.27 17.28 4.66
N ARG A 350 -47.58 16.95 4.74
CA ARG A 350 -48.58 17.32 3.76
C ARG A 350 -49.78 17.98 4.46
N ASP A 351 -50.49 18.83 3.74
CA ASP A 351 -51.73 19.49 4.17
C ASP A 351 -52.90 18.54 4.46
N ASN A 352 -52.90 17.36 3.79
CA ASN A 352 -53.88 16.31 4.04
C ASN A 352 -53.22 15.21 4.90
N PRO A 353 -53.89 14.65 5.95
CA PRO A 353 -53.21 13.86 6.97
C PRO A 353 -52.37 12.76 6.40
N GLY A 354 -51.06 12.93 6.45
CA GLY A 354 -50.10 11.97 5.95
C GLY A 354 -48.71 12.49 6.04
N LYS A 355 -47.97 12.08 7.09
CA LYS A 355 -46.53 12.20 7.12
C LYS A 355 -45.94 10.99 6.45
N THR A 356 -45.05 11.19 5.49
CA THR A 356 -44.33 10.12 4.85
C THR A 356 -42.88 10.18 5.30
N PHE A 357 -42.38 9.03 5.71
CA PHE A 357 -40.97 8.81 6.01
C PHE A 357 -40.43 7.80 5.03
N GLY A 358 -39.33 8.12 4.36
CA GLY A 358 -38.62 7.22 3.46
C GLY A 358 -37.15 7.10 3.81
N SER A 359 -36.61 5.90 3.83
CA SER A 359 -35.17 5.66 3.97
C SER A 359 -34.60 5.15 2.66
N TYR A 360 -33.43 5.65 2.29
CA TYR A 360 -32.79 5.34 1.02
C TYR A 360 -31.32 4.96 1.25
N LYS A 361 -30.83 4.02 0.43
CA LYS A 361 -29.40 3.90 0.12
C LYS A 361 -29.11 4.80 -1.06
N ALA A 362 -28.13 5.66 -0.90
CA ALA A 362 -27.70 6.59 -1.92
C ALA A 362 -26.23 6.34 -2.31
N HIS A 363 -25.96 6.58 -3.58
CA HIS A 363 -24.63 6.64 -4.12
C HIS A 363 -24.44 7.93 -4.88
N ALA A 364 -23.37 8.66 -4.56
CA ALA A 364 -23.02 9.90 -5.23
C ALA A 364 -21.59 9.85 -5.77
N GLU A 365 -21.33 10.59 -6.83
CA GLU A 365 -19.99 10.97 -7.26
C GLU A 365 -19.83 12.48 -7.08
N ILE A 366 -18.73 12.88 -6.46
CA ILE A 366 -18.35 14.27 -6.23
C ILE A 366 -17.00 14.49 -6.91
N ASN A 367 -16.86 15.55 -7.70
CA ASN A 367 -15.61 15.85 -8.41
C ASN A 367 -14.59 16.56 -7.52
N SER A 368 -13.40 16.84 -8.06
CA SER A 368 -12.30 17.53 -7.37
C SER A 368 -12.61 18.97 -6.93
N ASN A 369 -13.68 19.58 -7.44
CA ASN A 369 -14.16 20.89 -7.03
C ASN A 369 -15.27 20.81 -5.97
N PHE A 370 -15.47 19.64 -5.39
CA PHE A 370 -16.53 19.36 -4.42
C PHE A 370 -17.92 19.73 -4.93
N VAL A 371 -18.26 19.26 -6.14
CA VAL A 371 -19.59 19.44 -6.75
C VAL A 371 -20.11 18.07 -7.17
N LEU A 372 -21.39 17.80 -6.93
CA LEU A 372 -22.05 16.54 -7.30
C LEU A 372 -22.02 16.34 -8.82
N SER A 373 -21.51 15.20 -9.27
CA SER A 373 -21.48 14.78 -10.67
C SER A 373 -22.36 13.56 -10.96
N ALA A 374 -22.78 12.84 -9.92
CA ALA A 374 -23.76 11.75 -10.01
C ALA A 374 -24.53 11.60 -8.70
N LEU A 375 -25.79 11.17 -8.79
CA LEU A 375 -26.60 10.77 -7.64
C LEU A 375 -27.59 9.68 -8.05
N THR A 376 -27.58 8.59 -7.31
CA THR A 376 -28.61 7.55 -7.35
C THR A 376 -29.15 7.29 -5.97
N MET A 377 -30.44 7.00 -5.87
CA MET A 377 -31.10 6.67 -4.61
C MET A 377 -31.96 5.43 -4.81
N LYS A 378 -31.90 4.51 -3.87
CA LYS A 378 -32.75 3.30 -3.85
C LYS A 378 -33.48 3.27 -2.51
N GLN A 379 -34.78 3.25 -2.57
CA GLN A 379 -35.63 3.16 -1.39
C GLN A 379 -35.43 1.82 -0.68
N ILE A 380 -35.27 1.86 0.65
CA ILE A 380 -35.11 0.71 1.52
C ILE A 380 -36.42 0.46 2.26
N SER A 381 -37.02 1.52 2.77
CA SER A 381 -38.27 1.47 3.52
C SER A 381 -39.11 2.74 3.31
N GLU A 382 -40.41 2.60 3.44
CA GLU A 382 -41.37 3.69 3.49
C GLU A 382 -42.36 3.42 4.62
N LYS A 383 -42.67 4.47 5.41
CA LYS A 383 -43.74 4.45 6.41
C LYS A 383 -44.65 5.64 6.14
N LYS A 384 -45.92 5.38 6.01
CA LYS A 384 -46.99 6.39 5.97
C LYS A 384 -47.65 6.44 7.34
N GLN A 385 -47.73 7.61 7.95
CA GLN A 385 -48.43 7.86 9.22
C GLN A 385 -49.66 8.73 8.98
#